data_8b798ad520d942b9d9a3d34c66c5db61
#
_entry.id   8b798ad520d942b9d9a3d34c66c5db61
#
_cell.length_a   1.000
_cell.length_b   1.000
_cell.length_c   1.000
_cell.angle_alpha   90.00
_cell.angle_beta   90.00
_cell.angle_gamma   90.00
#
_symmetry.space_group_name_H-M   'P 1'
#
loop_
_entity.id
_entity.type
_entity.pdbx_description
1 polymer ?
#
loop_
_entity_poly.entity_id
_entity_poly.type
_entity_poly.pdbx_seq_one_letter_code
_entity_poly.pdbx_strand_id
1 'polypeptide(L)'
;KRTTSQFVFAFGLNNVITEGENLEDSDYRVWGSHFYEWGVTYNSRILKNNNLLHAKYGLSLMYNNLRPTDNRYFVRNGDQTDLVTSTVKFDESRFRNVYLTLPLHLEFDFTPKKVSKDGTKTNFRTHESVRLGIGGYAGVRIKSKQILKYEIDDVKIKERQKGDFNVSDFNYGLSAYLGYGQTSLYVKY
;
A
#
# COMPACT_ATOMS: atom_id res chain seq x y z
N LYS A 1 -8.35 -0.48 28.31
CA LYS A 1 -7.63 -1.43 27.43
C LYS A 1 -6.34 -0.75 26.94
N ARG A 2 -5.20 -1.43 27.03
CA ARG A 2 -3.91 -0.84 26.60
C ARG A 2 -3.67 -1.04 25.11
N THR A 3 -4.16 -2.12 24.55
CA THR A 3 -4.05 -2.49 23.14
C THR A 3 -5.43 -2.64 22.53
N THR A 4 -5.63 -2.09 21.35
CA THR A 4 -6.85 -2.23 20.54
C THR A 4 -6.47 -2.80 19.18
N SER A 5 -7.32 -3.64 18.62
CA SER A 5 -7.18 -4.13 17.24
C SER A 5 -8.18 -3.43 16.34
N GLN A 6 -7.79 -3.21 15.09
CA GLN A 6 -8.65 -2.62 14.07
C GLN A 6 -8.35 -3.22 12.70
N PHE A 7 -9.38 -3.37 11.91
CA PHE A 7 -9.24 -3.66 10.49
C PHE A 7 -8.90 -2.37 9.75
N VAL A 8 -7.93 -2.43 8.85
CA VAL A 8 -7.47 -1.29 8.05
C VAL A 8 -7.60 -1.65 6.58
N PHE A 9 -8.13 -0.72 5.82
CA PHE A 9 -8.14 -0.76 4.36
C PHE A 9 -7.53 0.54 3.84
N ALA A 10 -6.58 0.43 2.91
CA ALA A 10 -5.96 1.56 2.24
C ALA A 10 -6.05 1.37 0.71
N PHE A 11 -6.27 2.47 0.02
CA PHE A 11 -6.27 2.55 -1.43
C PHE A 11 -5.58 3.84 -1.86
N GLY A 12 -4.80 3.79 -2.92
CA GLY A 12 -4.09 4.96 -3.42
C GLY A 12 -3.44 4.74 -4.77
N LEU A 13 -2.82 5.79 -5.28
CA LEU A 13 -2.00 5.74 -6.48
C LEU A 13 -0.65 5.12 -6.15
N ASN A 14 -0.07 4.46 -7.13
CA ASN A 14 1.22 3.78 -7.02
C ASN A 14 2.05 4.07 -8.26
N ASN A 15 3.36 4.22 -8.07
CA ASN A 15 4.29 4.33 -9.20
C ASN A 15 5.66 3.76 -8.81
N VAL A 16 6.51 3.55 -9.80
CA VAL A 16 7.92 3.23 -9.65
C VAL A 16 8.70 4.29 -10.41
N ILE A 17 9.66 4.88 -9.74
CA ILE A 17 10.56 5.89 -10.28
C ILE A 17 11.95 5.31 -10.23
N THR A 18 12.65 5.30 -11.35
CA THR A 18 14.06 4.90 -11.41
C THR A 18 14.93 6.04 -10.90
N GLU A 19 16.05 5.72 -10.30
CA GLU A 19 16.98 6.71 -9.75
C GLU A 19 17.40 7.72 -10.83
N GLY A 20 17.18 9.01 -10.56
CA GLY A 20 17.46 10.11 -11.49
C GLY A 20 16.33 10.49 -12.43
N GLU A 21 15.18 9.82 -12.39
CA GLU A 21 13.97 10.13 -13.18
C GLU A 21 12.94 10.90 -12.36
N ASN A 22 12.13 11.70 -13.05
CA ASN A 22 10.96 12.34 -12.46
C ASN A 22 9.72 11.46 -12.65
N LEU A 23 8.65 11.79 -11.94
CA LEU A 23 7.38 11.08 -12.02
C LEU A 23 6.78 11.09 -13.44
N GLU A 24 7.05 12.15 -14.22
CA GLU A 24 6.58 12.29 -15.60
C GLU A 24 7.33 11.37 -16.58
N ASP A 25 8.59 11.05 -16.27
CA ASP A 25 9.45 10.18 -17.07
C ASP A 25 9.26 8.69 -16.73
N SER A 26 8.43 8.38 -15.74
CA SER A 26 8.19 7.03 -15.30
C SER A 26 7.62 6.14 -16.40
N ASP A 27 8.12 4.92 -16.50
CA ASP A 27 7.62 3.85 -17.37
C ASP A 27 6.19 3.42 -17.08
N TYR A 28 5.59 3.95 -16.01
CA TYR A 28 4.26 3.57 -15.53
C TYR A 28 3.31 4.75 -15.46
N ARG A 29 2.06 4.53 -15.83
CA ARG A 29 1.00 5.54 -15.75
C ARG A 29 0.65 5.82 -14.31
N VAL A 30 0.73 7.08 -13.90
CA VAL A 30 0.28 7.53 -12.56
C VAL A 30 -1.21 7.24 -12.38
N TRP A 31 -2.03 7.66 -13.34
CA TRP A 31 -3.47 7.37 -13.37
C TRP A 31 -3.75 5.99 -13.97
N GLY A 32 -3.67 4.96 -13.22
CA GLY A 32 -3.88 3.58 -13.67
C GLY A 32 -3.04 2.60 -12.90
N SER A 33 -1.94 3.07 -12.32
CA SER A 33 -1.16 2.34 -11.33
C SER A 33 -1.69 2.68 -9.95
N HIS A 34 -2.07 1.67 -9.18
CA HIS A 34 -2.65 1.88 -7.86
C HIS A 34 -2.31 0.73 -6.92
N PHE A 35 -2.27 1.04 -5.65
CA PHE A 35 -2.15 0.03 -4.62
C PHE A 35 -3.44 -0.07 -3.79
N TYR A 36 -3.68 -1.22 -3.23
CA TYR A 36 -4.60 -1.42 -2.12
C TYR A 36 -3.99 -2.37 -1.12
N GLU A 37 -4.29 -2.10 0.11
CA GLU A 37 -3.78 -2.85 1.26
C GLU A 37 -4.91 -3.04 2.26
N TRP A 38 -5.03 -4.24 2.79
CA TRP A 38 -5.98 -4.53 3.85
C TRP A 38 -5.36 -5.50 4.85
N GLY A 39 -5.73 -5.32 6.10
CA GLY A 39 -5.17 -6.14 7.15
C GLY A 39 -5.68 -5.77 8.52
N VAL A 40 -5.06 -6.37 9.52
CA VAL A 40 -5.35 -6.12 10.91
C VAL A 40 -4.16 -5.44 11.56
N THR A 41 -4.42 -4.33 12.23
CA THR A 41 -3.40 -3.60 12.99
C THR A 41 -3.77 -3.57 14.46
N TYR A 42 -2.76 -3.58 15.28
CA TYR A 42 -2.83 -3.40 16.72
C TYR A 42 -2.26 -2.04 17.07
N ASN A 43 -2.98 -1.32 17.90
CA ASN A 43 -2.55 -0.04 18.44
C ASN A 43 -2.33 -0.21 19.94
N SER A 44 -1.09 -0.13 20.37
CA SER A 44 -0.68 -0.31 21.75
C SER A 44 -0.16 0.99 22.34
N ARG A 45 -0.84 1.47 23.38
CA ARG A 45 -0.41 2.67 24.10
C ARG A 45 0.91 2.41 24.84
N ILE A 46 1.92 3.25 24.58
CA ILE A 46 3.26 3.13 25.18
C ILE A 46 3.24 3.71 26.59
N LEU A 47 2.71 4.92 26.74
CA LEU A 47 2.71 5.64 28.01
C LEU A 47 1.54 5.22 28.90
N LYS A 48 1.79 4.96 30.19
CA LYS A 48 0.80 4.39 31.12
C LYS A 48 -0.42 5.30 31.34
N ASN A 49 -0.22 6.61 31.48
CA ASN A 49 -1.28 7.57 31.80
C ASN A 49 -1.47 8.66 30.75
N ASN A 50 -0.85 8.50 29.59
CA ASN A 50 -0.93 9.47 28.52
C ASN A 50 -1.29 8.75 27.20
N ASN A 51 -2.21 9.32 26.45
CA ASN A 51 -2.68 8.77 25.17
C ASN A 51 -1.89 9.27 23.96
N LEU A 52 -0.86 10.09 24.19
CA LEU A 52 -0.15 10.72 23.09
C LEU A 52 0.62 9.73 22.22
N LEU A 53 1.23 8.71 22.82
CA LEU A 53 2.18 7.85 22.11
C LEU A 53 1.73 6.39 22.07
N HIS A 54 1.64 5.87 20.84
CA HIS A 54 1.25 4.51 20.57
C HIS A 54 2.24 3.81 19.62
N ALA A 55 2.41 2.51 19.79
CA ALA A 55 3.00 1.63 18.79
C ALA A 55 1.87 1.01 17.97
N LYS A 56 1.87 1.22 16.67
CA LYS A 56 0.91 0.61 15.74
C LYS A 56 1.65 -0.38 14.85
N TYR A 57 1.23 -1.61 14.89
CA TYR A 57 1.84 -2.72 14.16
C TYR A 57 0.77 -3.70 13.71
N GLY A 58 1.07 -4.54 12.73
CA GLY A 58 0.06 -5.47 12.24
C GLY A 58 0.55 -6.38 11.15
N LEU A 59 -0.42 -6.95 10.46
CA LEU A 59 -0.21 -7.80 9.29
C LEU A 59 -1.22 -7.41 8.22
N SER A 60 -0.74 -7.19 7.00
CA SER A 60 -1.56 -6.79 5.87
C SER A 60 -1.17 -7.50 4.58
N LEU A 61 -2.13 -7.58 3.66
CA LEU A 61 -1.91 -7.96 2.28
C LEU A 61 -1.90 -6.69 1.43
N MET A 62 -0.76 -6.42 0.80
CA MET A 62 -0.56 -5.28 -0.07
C MET A 62 -0.53 -5.72 -1.53
N TYR A 63 -1.33 -5.08 -2.35
CA TYR A 63 -1.44 -5.30 -3.79
C TYR A 63 -0.91 -4.08 -4.52
N ASN A 64 0.22 -4.22 -5.18
CA ASN A 64 0.79 -3.19 -6.05
C ASN A 64 0.45 -3.50 -7.50
N ASN A 65 -0.27 -2.61 -8.15
CA ASN A 65 -0.58 -2.70 -9.56
C ASN A 65 0.16 -1.61 -10.31
N LEU A 66 0.93 -2.01 -11.29
CA LEU A 66 1.64 -1.11 -12.20
C LEU A 66 1.05 -1.24 -13.59
N ARG A 67 0.85 -0.11 -14.26
CA ARG A 67 0.35 -0.07 -15.62
C ARG A 67 1.41 0.57 -16.52
N PRO A 68 2.14 -0.24 -17.31
CA PRO A 68 3.14 0.27 -18.23
C PRO A 68 2.56 1.27 -19.24
N THR A 69 3.39 2.24 -19.64
CA THR A 69 3.13 3.17 -20.74
C THR A 69 3.47 2.53 -22.09
N ASP A 70 3.17 3.20 -23.20
CA ASP A 70 3.64 2.90 -24.55
C ASP A 70 3.36 1.48 -25.06
N ASN A 71 2.21 0.93 -24.67
CA ASN A 71 1.78 -0.41 -25.08
C ASN A 71 2.79 -1.50 -24.73
N ARG A 72 3.46 -1.37 -23.59
CA ARG A 72 4.52 -2.26 -23.14
C ARG A 72 4.01 -3.35 -22.19
N TYR A 73 4.74 -4.44 -22.13
CA TYR A 73 4.50 -5.55 -21.21
C TYR A 73 5.83 -6.21 -20.82
N PHE A 74 5.81 -6.98 -19.75
CA PHE A 74 6.99 -7.65 -19.23
C PHE A 74 7.22 -8.98 -19.92
N VAL A 75 8.44 -9.20 -20.37
CA VAL A 75 8.91 -10.48 -20.96
C VAL A 75 10.06 -10.99 -20.13
N ARG A 76 9.91 -12.19 -19.63
CA ARG A 76 10.99 -12.86 -18.88
C ARG A 76 11.91 -13.62 -19.83
N ASN A 77 13.20 -13.30 -19.78
CA ASN A 77 14.27 -13.95 -20.49
C ASN A 77 15.28 -14.52 -19.47
N GLY A 78 15.06 -15.73 -18.98
CA GLY A 78 15.92 -16.33 -17.95
C GLY A 78 15.88 -15.52 -16.65
N ASP A 79 17.04 -14.97 -16.27
CA ASP A 79 17.22 -14.19 -15.05
C ASP A 79 16.95 -12.67 -15.22
N GLN A 80 16.53 -12.26 -16.41
CA GLN A 80 16.14 -10.88 -16.71
C GLN A 80 14.67 -10.78 -17.08
N THR A 81 14.09 -9.64 -16.77
CA THR A 81 12.72 -9.30 -17.19
C THR A 81 12.74 -7.93 -17.83
N ASP A 82 12.41 -7.89 -19.10
CA ASP A 82 12.46 -6.70 -19.92
C ASP A 82 11.06 -6.13 -20.12
N LEU A 83 10.96 -4.81 -20.21
CA LEU A 83 9.75 -4.10 -20.57
C LEU A 83 9.76 -3.86 -22.09
N VAL A 84 8.94 -4.60 -22.84
CA VAL A 84 8.94 -4.65 -24.30
C VAL A 84 7.67 -4.04 -24.87
N THR A 85 7.80 -3.29 -25.95
CA THR A 85 6.63 -2.76 -26.70
C THR A 85 6.00 -3.85 -27.55
N SER A 86 4.68 -4.01 -27.40
CA SER A 86 3.91 -5.00 -28.16
C SER A 86 3.52 -4.47 -29.55
N THR A 87 3.52 -5.36 -30.55
CA THR A 87 2.96 -5.10 -31.86
C THR A 87 1.43 -5.13 -31.87
N VAL A 88 0.83 -5.85 -30.92
CA VAL A 88 -0.62 -5.88 -30.72
C VAL A 88 -1.00 -4.79 -29.72
N LYS A 89 -2.03 -4.01 -30.03
CA LYS A 89 -2.52 -2.97 -29.15
C LYS A 89 -3.24 -3.59 -27.94
N PHE A 90 -2.75 -3.30 -26.74
CA PHE A 90 -3.40 -3.70 -25.51
C PHE A 90 -4.46 -2.68 -25.07
N ASP A 91 -5.64 -3.16 -24.72
CA ASP A 91 -6.65 -2.41 -23.98
C ASP A 91 -6.19 -2.22 -22.53
N GLU A 92 -5.54 -3.24 -21.98
CA GLU A 92 -4.98 -3.23 -20.65
C GLU A 92 -3.71 -4.07 -20.58
N SER A 93 -2.62 -3.45 -20.15
CA SER A 93 -1.41 -4.14 -19.67
C SER A 93 -1.25 -3.79 -18.19
N ARG A 94 -1.25 -4.76 -17.31
CA ARG A 94 -1.15 -4.55 -15.86
C ARG A 94 -0.25 -5.59 -15.22
N PHE A 95 0.69 -5.12 -14.44
CA PHE A 95 1.55 -5.96 -13.62
C PHE A 95 1.16 -5.84 -12.16
N ARG A 96 0.92 -6.96 -11.50
CA ARG A 96 0.48 -7.01 -10.11
C ARG A 96 1.42 -7.84 -9.26
N ASN A 97 1.91 -7.23 -8.18
CA ASN A 97 2.62 -7.89 -7.10
C ASN A 97 1.78 -7.91 -5.83
N VAL A 98 1.83 -9.01 -5.11
CA VAL A 98 1.14 -9.17 -3.82
C VAL A 98 2.18 -9.49 -2.75
N TYR A 99 2.17 -8.71 -1.68
CA TYR A 99 3.06 -8.85 -0.54
C TYR A 99 2.30 -9.10 0.74
N LEU A 100 2.82 -9.99 1.57
CA LEU A 100 2.46 -10.07 2.97
C LEU A 100 3.34 -9.07 3.71
N THR A 101 2.73 -8.07 4.33
CA THR A 101 3.41 -6.87 4.84
C THR A 101 3.20 -6.72 6.34
N LEU A 102 4.27 -6.35 7.02
CA LEU A 102 4.32 -5.96 8.44
C LEU A 102 4.52 -4.45 8.52
N PRO A 103 3.46 -3.65 8.70
CA PRO A 103 3.59 -2.24 9.02
C PRO A 103 3.99 -2.04 10.47
N LEU A 104 4.85 -1.06 10.73
CA LEU A 104 5.26 -0.63 12.07
C LEU A 104 5.36 0.89 12.11
N HIS A 105 4.54 1.53 12.95
CA HIS A 105 4.48 2.98 13.08
C HIS A 105 4.52 3.41 14.55
N LEU A 106 5.16 4.53 14.80
CA LEU A 106 4.97 5.30 16.00
C LEU A 106 3.85 6.31 15.73
N GLU A 107 2.73 6.18 16.45
CA GLU A 107 1.56 7.03 16.29
C GLU A 107 1.47 8.03 17.44
N PHE A 108 1.34 9.30 17.08
CA PHE A 108 1.01 10.39 18.00
C PHE A 108 -0.49 10.64 17.92
N ASP A 109 -1.19 10.40 19.02
CA ASP A 109 -2.63 10.58 19.14
C ASP A 109 -2.96 11.84 19.95
N PHE A 110 -3.41 12.87 19.26
CA PHE A 110 -3.77 14.16 19.84
C PHE A 110 -5.24 14.22 20.29
N THR A 111 -5.88 13.08 20.50
CA THR A 111 -7.28 13.03 20.92
C THR A 111 -7.49 13.72 22.27
N PRO A 112 -8.41 14.69 22.36
CA PRO A 112 -8.71 15.36 23.60
C PRO A 112 -9.26 14.40 24.66
N LYS A 113 -8.73 14.47 25.86
CA LYS A 113 -9.27 13.73 27.01
C LYS A 113 -10.59 14.35 27.45
N LYS A 114 -11.64 13.54 27.54
CA LYS A 114 -12.86 13.92 28.25
C LYS A 114 -12.94 13.17 29.57
N VAL A 115 -12.91 13.91 30.65
CA VAL A 115 -13.13 13.39 31.99
C VAL A 115 -14.63 13.42 32.25
N SER A 116 -15.18 12.33 32.79
CA SER A 116 -16.59 12.29 33.24
C SER A 116 -16.84 13.35 34.29
N LYS A 117 -18.07 13.88 34.39
CA LYS A 117 -18.47 14.85 35.42
C LYS A 117 -18.13 14.39 36.84
N ASP A 118 -18.11 13.08 37.07
CA ASP A 118 -17.80 12.49 38.37
C ASP A 118 -16.31 12.20 38.59
N GLY A 119 -15.42 12.59 37.66
CA GLY A 119 -13.98 12.39 37.75
C GLY A 119 -13.49 10.93 37.69
N THR A 120 -14.39 9.96 37.62
CA THR A 120 -14.07 8.53 37.77
C THR A 120 -13.70 7.85 36.45
N LYS A 121 -14.10 8.38 35.31
CA LYS A 121 -13.83 7.78 33.99
C LYS A 121 -13.25 8.79 33.01
N THR A 122 -12.17 8.41 32.37
CA THR A 122 -11.58 9.17 31.26
C THR A 122 -11.96 8.50 29.96
N ASN A 123 -12.68 9.20 29.09
CA ASN A 123 -13.05 8.74 27.76
C ASN A 123 -12.27 9.52 26.71
N PHE A 124 -11.76 8.79 25.72
CA PHE A 124 -11.16 9.38 24.53
C PHE A 124 -12.18 9.32 23.39
N ARG A 125 -12.51 10.47 22.78
CA ARG A 125 -13.40 10.49 21.62
C ARG A 125 -12.64 10.06 20.38
N THR A 126 -13.05 8.97 19.77
CA THR A 126 -12.46 8.43 18.53
C THR A 126 -12.87 9.21 17.27
N HIS A 127 -13.97 9.94 17.31
CA HIS A 127 -14.50 10.67 16.14
C HIS A 127 -13.83 12.02 15.87
N GLU A 128 -13.13 12.60 16.84
CA GLU A 128 -12.43 13.89 16.73
C GLU A 128 -10.92 13.72 16.97
N SER A 129 -10.39 12.52 16.78
CA SER A 129 -8.98 12.25 17.01
C SER A 129 -8.14 12.67 15.80
N VAL A 130 -7.16 13.53 16.02
CA VAL A 130 -6.07 13.78 15.07
C VAL A 130 -4.91 12.88 15.43
N ARG A 131 -4.40 12.14 14.46
CA ARG A 131 -3.31 11.19 14.64
C ARG A 131 -2.26 11.37 13.56
N LEU A 132 -1.02 11.34 13.97
CA LEU A 132 0.15 11.36 13.07
C LEU A 132 0.93 10.07 13.30
N GLY A 133 1.13 9.29 12.27
CA GLY A 133 1.95 8.08 12.32
C GLY A 133 3.16 8.21 11.42
N ILE A 134 4.31 7.85 11.93
CA ILE A 134 5.56 7.74 11.18
C ILE A 134 6.20 6.38 11.44
N GLY A 135 6.77 5.78 10.42
CA GLY A 135 7.38 4.48 10.55
C GLY A 135 7.77 3.89 9.23
N GLY A 136 7.58 2.59 9.10
CA GLY A 136 7.92 1.87 7.90
C GLY A 136 7.14 0.56 7.77
N TYR A 137 7.52 -0.18 6.76
CA TYR A 137 6.95 -1.49 6.49
C TYR A 137 8.01 -2.41 5.89
N ALA A 138 7.82 -3.69 6.10
CA ALA A 138 8.56 -4.73 5.42
C ALA A 138 7.60 -5.82 4.98
N GLY A 139 7.81 -6.37 3.79
CA GLY A 139 6.94 -7.39 3.23
C GLY A 139 7.70 -8.43 2.43
N VAL A 140 7.11 -9.61 2.33
CA VAL A 140 7.56 -10.69 1.48
C VAL A 140 6.58 -10.90 0.34
N ARG A 141 7.10 -11.09 -0.85
CA ARG A 141 6.28 -11.33 -2.04
C ARG A 141 5.63 -12.72 -1.98
N ILE A 142 4.32 -12.74 -2.12
CA ILE A 142 3.57 -13.99 -2.19
C ILE A 142 3.33 -14.39 -3.64
N LYS A 143 3.09 -13.39 -4.51
CA LYS A 143 2.64 -13.65 -5.88
C LYS A 143 2.90 -12.46 -6.79
N SER A 144 3.31 -12.79 -8.03
CA SER A 144 3.33 -11.84 -9.14
C SER A 144 2.52 -12.38 -10.31
N LYS A 145 1.89 -11.47 -11.05
CA LYS A 145 1.19 -11.81 -12.28
C LYS A 145 1.08 -10.62 -13.21
N GLN A 146 1.11 -10.91 -14.50
CA GLN A 146 0.80 -9.97 -15.57
C GLN A 146 -0.59 -10.28 -16.14
N ILE A 147 -1.35 -9.25 -16.45
CA ILE A 147 -2.68 -9.34 -17.07
C ILE A 147 -2.64 -8.49 -18.32
N LEU A 148 -2.86 -9.12 -19.47
CA LEU A 148 -2.94 -8.48 -20.77
C LEU A 148 -4.36 -8.65 -21.30
N LYS A 149 -4.96 -7.57 -21.80
CA LYS A 149 -6.23 -7.61 -22.53
C LYS A 149 -6.03 -6.95 -23.87
N TYR A 150 -6.44 -7.60 -24.90
CA TYR A 150 -6.36 -7.15 -26.29
C TYR A 150 -7.46 -7.75 -27.13
N GLU A 151 -7.66 -7.21 -28.32
CA GLU A 151 -8.65 -7.66 -29.27
C GLU A 151 -7.98 -8.00 -30.60
N ILE A 152 -8.30 -9.17 -31.13
CA ILE A 152 -7.86 -9.63 -32.45
C ILE A 152 -9.12 -10.14 -33.18
N ASP A 153 -9.36 -9.63 -34.38
CA ASP A 153 -10.50 -10.03 -35.22
C ASP A 153 -11.85 -10.00 -34.47
N ASP A 154 -12.13 -8.92 -33.75
CA ASP A 154 -13.30 -8.72 -32.88
C ASP A 154 -13.42 -9.72 -31.71
N VAL A 155 -12.38 -10.50 -31.45
CA VAL A 155 -12.33 -11.44 -30.30
C VAL A 155 -11.53 -10.81 -29.18
N LYS A 156 -12.19 -10.63 -28.03
CA LYS A 156 -11.54 -10.13 -26.81
C LYS A 156 -10.78 -11.22 -26.09
N ILE A 157 -9.49 -11.05 -25.98
CA ILE A 157 -8.58 -12.00 -25.36
C ILE A 157 -8.10 -11.40 -24.02
N LYS A 158 -8.15 -12.23 -22.99
CA LYS A 158 -7.60 -11.91 -21.67
C LYS A 158 -6.59 -12.96 -21.27
N GLU A 159 -5.34 -12.58 -21.29
CA GLU A 159 -4.21 -13.41 -20.90
C GLU A 159 -3.79 -13.12 -19.47
N ARG A 160 -3.44 -14.17 -18.72
CA ARG A 160 -2.91 -14.06 -17.36
C ARG A 160 -1.65 -14.88 -17.25
N GLN A 161 -0.54 -14.21 -17.16
CA GLN A 161 0.77 -14.82 -16.96
C GLN A 161 1.13 -14.75 -15.47
N LYS A 162 1.42 -15.89 -14.86
CA LYS A 162 1.86 -16.02 -13.48
C LYS A 162 3.33 -16.38 -13.47
N GLY A 163 4.11 -15.74 -12.64
CA GLY A 163 5.54 -16.00 -12.50
C GLY A 163 6.15 -15.05 -11.46
N ASP A 164 7.42 -15.20 -11.22
CA ASP A 164 8.19 -14.30 -10.35
C ASP A 164 8.63 -13.02 -11.07
N PHE A 165 8.79 -13.07 -12.40
CA PHE A 165 9.25 -11.96 -13.24
C PHE A 165 10.53 -11.31 -12.72
N ASN A 166 11.38 -12.05 -12.02
CA ASN A 166 12.61 -11.58 -11.37
C ASN A 166 12.39 -10.36 -10.45
N VAL A 167 11.16 -10.22 -9.90
CA VAL A 167 10.84 -9.20 -8.92
C VAL A 167 11.44 -9.57 -7.57
N SER A 168 11.97 -8.58 -6.85
CA SER A 168 12.47 -8.79 -5.50
C SER A 168 11.44 -9.48 -4.61
N ASP A 169 11.88 -10.48 -3.85
CA ASP A 169 11.05 -11.17 -2.87
C ASP A 169 10.74 -10.30 -1.64
N PHE A 170 11.52 -9.24 -1.44
CA PHE A 170 11.35 -8.31 -0.33
C PHE A 170 10.92 -6.94 -0.82
N ASN A 171 9.99 -6.34 -0.10
CA ASN A 171 9.56 -4.97 -0.27
C ASN A 171 9.55 -4.30 1.10
N TYR A 172 10.27 -3.21 1.23
CA TYR A 172 10.37 -2.45 2.47
C TYR A 172 10.52 -0.97 2.17
N GLY A 173 10.16 -0.15 3.12
CA GLY A 173 10.27 1.28 2.96
C GLY A 173 9.76 2.06 4.15
N LEU A 174 9.71 3.36 3.98
CA LEU A 174 9.17 4.29 4.95
C LEU A 174 7.70 4.57 4.66
N SER A 175 6.97 4.91 5.70
CA SER A 175 5.58 5.30 5.56
C SER A 175 5.16 6.28 6.64
N ALA A 176 4.22 7.14 6.29
CA ALA A 176 3.63 8.10 7.21
C ALA A 176 2.14 8.26 6.91
N TYR A 177 1.38 8.64 7.93
CA TYR A 177 -0.02 8.97 7.75
C TYR A 177 -0.48 10.09 8.68
N LEU A 178 -1.45 10.85 8.19
CA LEU A 178 -2.20 11.83 8.97
C LEU A 178 -3.66 11.37 9.03
N GLY A 179 -4.15 11.10 10.23
CA GLY A 179 -5.47 10.56 10.47
C GLY A 179 -6.40 11.55 11.17
N TYR A 180 -7.67 11.55 10.75
CA TYR A 180 -8.75 12.20 11.46
C TYR A 180 -9.94 11.24 11.59
N GLY A 181 -10.34 10.97 12.83
CA GLY A 181 -11.40 10.02 13.11
C GLY A 181 -11.08 8.61 12.58
N GLN A 182 -11.83 8.14 11.61
CA GLN A 182 -11.65 6.82 11.00
C GLN A 182 -10.90 6.85 9.66
N THR A 183 -10.59 8.04 9.14
CA THR A 183 -9.93 8.22 7.85
C THR A 183 -8.51 8.70 8.03
N SER A 184 -7.62 8.29 7.14
CA SER A 184 -6.23 8.73 7.14
C SER A 184 -5.72 8.96 5.72
N LEU A 185 -4.95 10.01 5.53
CA LEU A 185 -4.09 10.18 4.37
C LEU A 185 -2.79 9.43 4.63
N TYR A 186 -2.39 8.56 3.72
CA TYR A 186 -1.28 7.64 3.88
C TYR A 186 -0.30 7.75 2.72
N VAL A 187 0.98 7.81 3.02
CA VAL A 187 2.08 7.89 2.05
C VAL A 187 3.09 6.78 2.34
N LYS A 188 3.55 6.10 1.30
CA LYS A 188 4.63 5.11 1.32
C LYS A 188 5.76 5.51 0.37
N TYR A 189 6.98 5.22 0.79
CA TYR A 189 8.19 5.35 -0.02
C TYR A 189 9.08 4.12 0.15
#